data_846b057929bb6051ca75a94fb5280c21
#
_entry.id   846b057929bb6051ca75a94fb5280c21
#
_cell.length_a   1.000
_cell.length_b   1.000
_cell.length_c   1.000
_cell.angle_alpha   90.00
_cell.angle_beta   90.00
_cell.angle_gamma   90.00
#
_symmetry.space_group_name_H-M   'P 1'
#
loop_
_entity.id
_entity.type
_entity.pdbx_description
1 polymer ?
#
loop_
_entity_poly.entity_id
_entity_poly.type
_entity_poly.pdbx_seq_one_letter_code
_entity_poly.pdbx_strand_id
1 'polypeptide(L)'
;MIVDDNYLSAEGIEKNIDWETLNAEIIHVCYNGTSAIEAMKKEPADLIISDIEMPDLDGISMSRQALEINPMVKIILISAYDKFEYARRALLLGALDYIEKPLDYAYLIQKVKNAFALMEKEQKNLQLLKQSRPLLTEKFFREITHLPSSEAAYRLKPYLKYLNLELNYDFYAVVILELENAPDLKSVYGIEKFQMELLNLQDLITEETSSLDFVYLLPDMDGYLCILGHSGCQSNSFRQLTSGLISSIADACQPLGLSLNAGIGTIVQDFWNLNQSYKSAVHALEYRFFFPHQNIFDGREALGSDLSVADFSDTKEDELIRLLCKKDTSAIDLWFQNFSDWLTQKFRTKNFAFIQIYSLLGRILKFFYELNLDTHDLEAKILYVYNHINEFHNTEELCQWLKDLCHLLCRKLDSSMNDYHQKLCELVISYINEHYTDNTLCLNDIAASANVSPAYLSALFKKNQGISLSDFITSQRISAAARYLTTTTMSLKEISLKCGYANQYYFSTSFKKKMGITPSAYREQHT
;
A
#
# COMPACT_ATOMS: atom_id res chain seq x y z
N MET A 1 60.32 -11.07 3.68
CA MET A 1 61.41 -11.50 4.59
C MET A 1 62.14 -12.68 3.98
N ILE A 2 63.47 -12.70 4.06
CA ILE A 2 64.32 -13.81 3.62
C ILE A 2 64.94 -14.42 4.88
N VAL A 3 64.96 -15.79 4.98
CA VAL A 3 65.53 -16.51 6.12
C VAL A 3 66.36 -17.68 5.61
N ASP A 4 67.71 -17.63 5.76
CA ASP A 4 68.63 -18.70 5.35
C ASP A 4 69.85 -18.63 6.25
N ASP A 5 70.30 -19.70 6.87
CA ASP A 5 71.50 -19.73 7.72
C ASP A 5 72.82 -19.56 6.92
N ASN A 6 72.74 -19.80 5.61
CA ASN A 6 73.85 -19.51 4.69
C ASN A 6 73.73 -18.07 4.17
N TYR A 7 74.62 -17.20 4.62
CA TYR A 7 74.70 -15.79 4.24
C TYR A 7 74.72 -15.60 2.72
N LEU A 8 75.47 -16.43 1.96
CA LEU A 8 75.58 -16.33 0.49
C LEU A 8 74.24 -16.68 -0.20
N SER A 9 73.47 -17.61 0.33
CA SER A 9 72.16 -17.94 -0.18
C SER A 9 71.15 -16.79 0.07
N ALA A 10 71.12 -16.25 1.26
CA ALA A 10 70.28 -15.10 1.61
C ALA A 10 70.60 -13.87 0.72
N GLU A 11 71.87 -13.51 0.63
CA GLU A 11 72.35 -12.43 -0.23
C GLU A 11 72.08 -12.69 -1.73
N GLY A 12 72.18 -13.93 -2.17
CA GLY A 12 71.84 -14.35 -3.53
C GLY A 12 70.36 -14.11 -3.88
N ILE A 13 69.43 -14.42 -2.94
CA ILE A 13 68.00 -14.16 -3.12
C ILE A 13 67.74 -12.64 -3.10
N GLU A 14 68.38 -11.89 -2.20
CA GLU A 14 68.26 -10.46 -2.07
C GLU A 14 68.69 -9.72 -3.37
N LYS A 15 69.88 -10.09 -3.94
CA LYS A 15 70.50 -9.32 -5.04
C LYS A 15 70.12 -9.81 -6.44
N ASN A 16 69.78 -11.09 -6.63
CA ASN A 16 69.45 -11.62 -7.97
C ASN A 16 67.99 -11.48 -8.36
N ILE A 17 67.16 -10.99 -7.47
CA ILE A 17 65.74 -10.71 -7.73
C ILE A 17 65.55 -9.19 -7.71
N ASP A 18 64.96 -8.66 -8.78
CA ASP A 18 64.57 -7.25 -8.85
C ASP A 18 63.21 -7.07 -8.14
N TRP A 19 63.31 -6.76 -6.84
CA TRP A 19 62.12 -6.61 -5.96
C TRP A 19 61.28 -5.38 -6.30
N GLU A 20 61.90 -4.32 -6.84
CA GLU A 20 61.19 -3.10 -7.27
C GLU A 20 60.21 -3.42 -8.41
N THR A 21 60.63 -4.24 -9.39
CA THR A 21 59.73 -4.66 -10.50
C THR A 21 58.58 -5.54 -10.02
N LEU A 22 58.68 -6.14 -8.82
CA LEU A 22 57.67 -6.93 -8.19
C LEU A 22 56.78 -6.11 -7.23
N ASN A 23 56.96 -4.80 -7.15
CA ASN A 23 56.33 -3.93 -6.16
C ASN A 23 56.50 -4.45 -4.71
N ALA A 24 57.69 -4.91 -4.37
CA ALA A 24 58.01 -5.49 -3.09
C ALA A 24 59.31 -4.92 -2.54
N GLU A 25 59.41 -4.91 -1.21
CA GLU A 25 60.62 -4.56 -0.50
C GLU A 25 61.01 -5.66 0.48
N ILE A 26 62.32 -5.81 0.72
CA ILE A 26 62.82 -6.74 1.71
C ILE A 26 62.91 -6.01 3.03
N ILE A 27 61.98 -6.29 3.95
CA ILE A 27 61.98 -5.68 5.28
C ILE A 27 62.95 -6.35 6.28
N HIS A 28 63.20 -7.63 6.09
CA HIS A 28 64.08 -8.39 6.95
C HIS A 28 64.88 -9.44 6.20
N VAL A 29 66.19 -9.56 6.48
CA VAL A 29 67.05 -10.69 6.16
C VAL A 29 67.54 -11.30 7.46
N CYS A 30 67.17 -12.55 7.73
CA CYS A 30 67.47 -13.26 8.98
C CYS A 30 68.30 -14.52 8.67
N TYR A 31 69.22 -14.86 9.60
CA TYR A 31 70.12 -15.98 9.42
C TYR A 31 69.79 -17.19 10.37
N ASN A 32 68.67 -17.16 11.02
CA ASN A 32 68.12 -18.28 11.79
C ASN A 32 66.62 -18.04 12.06
N GLY A 33 65.90 -19.12 12.41
CA GLY A 33 64.44 -19.07 12.63
C GLY A 33 64.05 -18.23 13.84
N THR A 34 64.87 -18.18 14.88
CA THR A 34 64.58 -17.40 16.11
C THR A 34 64.57 -15.91 15.83
N SER A 35 65.61 -15.38 15.14
CA SER A 35 65.67 -13.99 14.74
C SER A 35 64.57 -13.60 13.76
N ALA A 36 64.14 -14.53 12.87
CA ALA A 36 63.01 -14.33 11.97
C ALA A 36 61.67 -14.12 12.75
N ILE A 37 61.44 -14.90 13.78
CA ILE A 37 60.23 -14.74 14.62
C ILE A 37 60.26 -13.43 15.44
N GLU A 38 61.45 -13.04 15.94
CA GLU A 38 61.59 -11.73 16.59
C GLU A 38 61.36 -10.58 15.64
N ALA A 39 61.82 -10.65 14.41
CA ALA A 39 61.55 -9.69 13.36
C ALA A 39 60.06 -9.64 13.00
N MET A 40 59.41 -10.78 12.83
CA MET A 40 57.97 -10.89 12.57
C MET A 40 57.11 -10.28 13.67
N LYS A 41 57.52 -10.33 14.94
CA LYS A 41 56.83 -9.69 16.07
C LYS A 41 56.92 -8.17 16.05
N LYS A 42 58.03 -7.62 15.51
CA LYS A 42 58.27 -6.19 15.43
C LYS A 42 57.59 -5.60 14.19
N GLU A 43 57.78 -6.22 13.06
CA GLU A 43 57.24 -5.82 11.77
C GLU A 43 56.88 -7.05 10.95
N PRO A 44 55.59 -7.41 10.87
CA PRO A 44 55.14 -8.62 10.19
C PRO A 44 55.37 -8.55 8.69
N ALA A 45 56.00 -9.58 8.11
CA ALA A 45 56.18 -9.72 6.67
C ALA A 45 54.93 -10.35 6.03
N ASP A 46 54.65 -9.97 4.78
CA ASP A 46 53.56 -10.57 3.99
C ASP A 46 54.01 -11.84 3.28
N LEU A 47 55.30 -11.97 2.94
CA LEU A 47 55.89 -13.14 2.33
C LEU A 47 57.19 -13.50 3.05
N ILE A 48 57.33 -14.78 3.36
CA ILE A 48 58.54 -15.38 3.90
C ILE A 48 59.09 -16.35 2.89
N ILE A 49 60.37 -16.19 2.55
CA ILE A 49 61.17 -17.15 1.80
C ILE A 49 62.19 -17.73 2.77
N SER A 50 62.10 -19.02 3.13
CA SER A 50 62.92 -19.59 4.19
C SER A 50 63.56 -20.90 3.77
N ASP A 51 64.84 -21.07 4.13
CA ASP A 51 65.42 -22.40 4.20
C ASP A 51 64.73 -23.25 5.25
N ILE A 52 64.62 -24.55 5.00
CA ILE A 52 64.07 -25.54 5.97
C ILE A 52 65.11 -25.93 7.01
N GLU A 53 66.33 -26.22 6.57
CA GLU A 53 67.37 -26.74 7.46
C GLU A 53 68.20 -25.61 8.06
N MET A 54 67.78 -25.11 9.21
CA MET A 54 68.48 -24.07 9.95
C MET A 54 68.76 -24.52 11.37
N PRO A 55 69.88 -24.06 12.01
CA PRO A 55 70.16 -24.37 13.40
C PRO A 55 69.08 -23.73 14.35
N ASP A 56 68.88 -24.33 15.52
CA ASP A 56 67.99 -23.95 16.59
C ASP A 56 66.48 -24.08 16.29
N LEU A 57 66.01 -23.41 15.26
CA LEU A 57 64.60 -23.44 14.84
C LEU A 57 64.53 -23.66 13.33
N ASP A 58 64.07 -24.84 12.90
CA ASP A 58 63.91 -25.17 11.47
C ASP A 58 62.83 -24.31 10.82
N GLY A 59 62.95 -24.16 9.45
CA GLY A 59 62.06 -23.28 8.66
C GLY A 59 60.58 -23.68 8.74
N ILE A 60 60.27 -24.99 8.95
CA ILE A 60 58.88 -25.44 9.08
C ILE A 60 58.31 -25.06 10.45
N SER A 61 59.09 -25.23 11.52
CA SER A 61 58.68 -24.84 12.89
C SER A 61 58.61 -23.32 13.02
N MET A 62 59.53 -22.58 12.41
CA MET A 62 59.51 -21.12 12.30
C MET A 62 58.26 -20.65 11.54
N SER A 63 57.93 -21.23 10.41
CA SER A 63 56.77 -20.90 9.60
C SER A 63 55.44 -21.12 10.38
N ARG A 64 55.34 -22.13 11.22
CA ARG A 64 54.17 -22.35 12.10
C ARG A 64 53.98 -21.17 13.06
N GLN A 65 55.05 -20.74 13.70
CA GLN A 65 54.98 -19.60 14.61
C GLN A 65 54.74 -18.28 13.87
N ALA A 66 55.24 -18.12 12.65
CA ALA A 66 54.97 -16.96 11.81
C ALA A 66 53.46 -16.86 11.43
N LEU A 67 52.81 -17.99 11.14
CA LEU A 67 51.37 -18.10 10.88
C LEU A 67 50.50 -17.76 12.12
N GLU A 68 51.02 -18.05 13.34
CA GLU A 68 50.34 -17.63 14.56
C GLU A 68 50.39 -16.08 14.76
N ILE A 69 51.48 -15.44 14.29
CA ILE A 69 51.66 -13.98 14.36
C ILE A 69 50.83 -13.28 13.25
N ASN A 70 50.99 -13.75 12.02
CA ASN A 70 50.25 -13.25 10.86
C ASN A 70 49.63 -14.43 10.07
N PRO A 71 48.32 -14.75 10.29
CA PRO A 71 47.64 -15.82 9.59
C PRO A 71 47.57 -15.67 8.07
N MET A 72 47.81 -14.47 7.56
CA MET A 72 47.76 -14.17 6.11
C MET A 72 49.11 -14.29 5.43
N VAL A 73 50.21 -14.47 6.15
CA VAL A 73 51.55 -14.56 5.59
C VAL A 73 51.66 -15.74 4.60
N LYS A 74 52.30 -15.46 3.47
CA LYS A 74 52.60 -16.53 2.49
C LYS A 74 54.02 -17.03 2.74
N ILE A 75 54.22 -18.33 2.57
CA ILE A 75 55.49 -18.98 2.89
C ILE A 75 55.93 -19.78 1.71
N ILE A 76 57.17 -19.54 1.26
CA ILE A 76 57.91 -20.35 0.28
C ILE A 76 59.07 -20.97 1.03
N LEU A 77 59.12 -22.29 1.03
CA LEU A 77 60.18 -23.05 1.68
C LEU A 77 61.23 -23.52 0.66
N ILE A 78 62.51 -23.43 1.02
CA ILE A 78 63.62 -23.83 0.20
C ILE A 78 64.37 -24.98 0.92
N SER A 79 64.85 -25.98 0.23
CA SER A 79 65.61 -27.11 0.83
C SER A 79 66.68 -27.64 -0.11
N ALA A 80 67.80 -28.10 0.49
CA ALA A 80 68.89 -28.78 -0.24
C ALA A 80 68.67 -30.26 -0.49
N TYR A 81 67.61 -30.83 0.11
CA TYR A 81 67.37 -32.28 0.04
C TYR A 81 65.99 -32.59 -0.53
N ASP A 82 65.97 -33.52 -1.49
CA ASP A 82 64.75 -34.15 -2.00
C ASP A 82 64.18 -35.14 -0.96
N LYS A 83 63.76 -34.64 0.21
CA LYS A 83 63.07 -35.41 1.20
C LYS A 83 61.56 -35.23 1.07
N PHE A 84 60.88 -36.19 0.53
CA PHE A 84 59.44 -36.24 0.41
C PHE A 84 58.71 -35.83 1.72
N GLU A 85 59.31 -36.13 2.87
CA GLU A 85 58.83 -35.75 4.19
C GLU A 85 58.77 -34.22 4.40
N TYR A 86 59.73 -33.45 3.92
CA TYR A 86 59.72 -31.97 4.03
C TYR A 86 58.67 -31.34 3.13
N ALA A 87 58.54 -31.78 1.90
CA ALA A 87 57.46 -31.34 1.02
C ALA A 87 56.08 -31.65 1.58
N ARG A 88 55.87 -32.84 2.16
CA ARG A 88 54.63 -33.22 2.83
C ARG A 88 54.32 -32.35 4.05
N ARG A 89 55.31 -32.10 4.90
CA ARG A 89 55.16 -31.22 6.07
C ARG A 89 54.89 -29.77 5.69
N ALA A 90 55.52 -29.25 4.66
CA ALA A 90 55.31 -27.94 4.10
C ALA A 90 53.86 -27.77 3.58
N LEU A 91 53.35 -28.76 2.84
CA LEU A 91 51.96 -28.78 2.35
C LEU A 91 50.93 -28.84 3.50
N LEU A 92 51.19 -29.65 4.51
CA LEU A 92 50.31 -29.77 5.71
C LEU A 92 50.28 -28.47 6.54
N LEU A 93 51.38 -27.69 6.50
CA LEU A 93 51.48 -26.40 7.14
C LEU A 93 50.70 -25.32 6.37
N GLY A 94 50.43 -25.54 5.10
CA GLY A 94 49.83 -24.52 4.19
C GLY A 94 50.88 -23.62 3.55
N ALA A 95 52.15 -24.04 3.47
CA ALA A 95 53.14 -23.33 2.70
C ALA A 95 52.70 -23.23 1.22
N LEU A 96 52.91 -22.07 0.60
CA LEU A 96 52.47 -21.81 -0.76
C LEU A 96 53.24 -22.65 -1.78
N ASP A 97 54.55 -22.83 -1.54
CA ASP A 97 55.41 -23.66 -2.37
C ASP A 97 56.62 -24.23 -1.63
N TYR A 98 57.25 -25.21 -2.27
CA TYR A 98 58.49 -25.85 -1.85
C TYR A 98 59.46 -25.88 -3.04
N ILE A 99 60.66 -25.35 -2.87
CA ILE A 99 61.65 -25.21 -3.92
C ILE A 99 62.94 -25.93 -3.53
N GLU A 100 63.51 -26.71 -4.47
CA GLU A 100 64.77 -27.44 -4.24
C GLU A 100 65.97 -26.56 -4.63
N LYS A 101 67.07 -26.70 -3.85
CA LYS A 101 68.41 -26.16 -4.20
C LYS A 101 69.08 -27.11 -5.21
N PRO A 102 69.81 -26.65 -6.27
CA PRO A 102 70.19 -25.24 -6.48
C PRO A 102 69.05 -24.38 -6.98
N LEU A 103 68.98 -23.15 -6.46
CA LEU A 103 67.89 -22.20 -6.78
C LEU A 103 67.88 -21.80 -8.23
N ASP A 104 66.78 -22.09 -8.93
CA ASP A 104 66.41 -21.41 -10.17
C ASP A 104 65.68 -20.09 -9.82
N TYR A 105 66.39 -18.97 -9.98
CA TYR A 105 65.83 -17.64 -9.67
C TYR A 105 64.63 -17.28 -10.56
N ALA A 106 64.58 -17.76 -11.80
CA ALA A 106 63.45 -17.53 -12.67
C ALA A 106 62.18 -18.22 -12.14
N TYR A 107 62.35 -19.46 -11.63
CA TYR A 107 61.29 -20.23 -10.99
C TYR A 107 60.86 -19.61 -9.65
N LEU A 108 61.81 -19.17 -8.83
CA LEU A 108 61.50 -18.46 -7.57
C LEU A 108 60.73 -17.17 -7.83
N ILE A 109 61.14 -16.34 -8.79
CA ILE A 109 60.42 -15.13 -9.19
C ILE A 109 58.97 -15.43 -9.61
N GLN A 110 58.77 -16.52 -10.36
CA GLN A 110 57.41 -16.93 -10.75
C GLN A 110 56.56 -17.28 -9.52
N LYS A 111 57.11 -17.97 -8.50
CA LYS A 111 56.42 -18.33 -7.28
C LYS A 111 56.11 -17.10 -6.41
N VAL A 112 57.05 -16.17 -6.33
CA VAL A 112 56.83 -14.89 -5.65
C VAL A 112 55.70 -14.09 -6.33
N LYS A 113 55.68 -14.02 -7.66
CA LYS A 113 54.58 -13.39 -8.42
C LYS A 113 53.24 -14.07 -8.13
N ASN A 114 53.20 -15.39 -8.08
CA ASN A 114 51.99 -16.13 -7.74
C ASN A 114 51.52 -15.83 -6.30
N ALA A 115 52.48 -15.74 -5.34
CA ALA A 115 52.18 -15.35 -3.98
C ALA A 115 51.51 -13.97 -3.90
N PHE A 116 52.09 -12.97 -4.58
CA PHE A 116 51.52 -11.62 -4.59
C PHE A 116 50.16 -11.56 -5.29
N ALA A 117 49.97 -12.23 -6.42
CA ALA A 117 48.68 -12.32 -7.10
C ALA A 117 47.61 -12.97 -6.21
N LEU A 118 47.97 -13.98 -5.40
CA LEU A 118 47.07 -14.61 -4.46
C LEU A 118 46.71 -13.65 -3.30
N MET A 119 47.70 -12.93 -2.77
CA MET A 119 47.52 -11.95 -1.70
C MET A 119 46.59 -10.79 -2.15
N GLU A 120 46.83 -10.27 -3.34
CA GLU A 120 46.02 -9.20 -3.96
C GLU A 120 44.55 -9.68 -4.13
N LYS A 121 44.36 -10.91 -4.62
CA LYS A 121 43.01 -11.51 -4.74
C LYS A 121 42.33 -11.67 -3.41
N GLU A 122 43.04 -12.15 -2.39
CA GLU A 122 42.49 -12.31 -1.02
C GLU A 122 42.13 -10.94 -0.40
N GLN A 123 43.00 -9.94 -0.56
CA GLN A 123 42.74 -8.59 -0.06
C GLN A 123 41.52 -7.96 -0.76
N LYS A 124 41.41 -8.12 -2.07
CA LYS A 124 40.26 -7.65 -2.85
C LYS A 124 38.97 -8.36 -2.40
N ASN A 125 39.01 -9.66 -2.16
CA ASN A 125 37.86 -10.40 -1.65
C ASN A 125 37.45 -9.92 -0.25
N LEU A 126 38.40 -9.67 0.65
CA LEU A 126 38.14 -9.11 1.98
C LEU A 126 37.52 -7.72 1.90
N GLN A 127 38.01 -6.88 0.96
CA GLN A 127 37.44 -5.56 0.73
C GLN A 127 36.01 -5.64 0.19
N LEU A 128 35.74 -6.54 -0.75
CA LEU A 128 34.38 -6.81 -1.25
C LEU A 128 33.44 -7.30 -0.14
N LEU A 129 33.91 -8.20 0.72
CA LEU A 129 33.16 -8.67 1.88
C LEU A 129 32.83 -7.51 2.85
N LYS A 130 33.79 -6.63 3.13
CA LYS A 130 33.55 -5.45 3.97
C LYS A 130 32.52 -4.50 3.35
N GLN A 131 32.59 -4.27 2.03
CA GLN A 131 31.64 -3.42 1.30
C GLN A 131 30.23 -4.02 1.23
N SER A 132 30.12 -5.36 1.14
CA SER A 132 28.83 -6.04 1.09
C SER A 132 28.13 -6.14 2.44
N ARG A 133 28.86 -5.98 3.55
CA ARG A 133 28.31 -6.14 4.91
C ARG A 133 27.15 -5.19 5.23
N PRO A 134 27.19 -3.89 4.94
CA PRO A 134 26.07 -2.99 5.19
C PRO A 134 24.79 -3.41 4.43
N LEU A 135 24.93 -3.80 3.16
CA LEU A 135 23.82 -4.26 2.33
C LEU A 135 23.19 -5.55 2.89
N LEU A 136 24.03 -6.48 3.37
CA LEU A 136 23.56 -7.72 4.00
C LEU A 136 22.88 -7.43 5.35
N THR A 137 23.35 -6.43 6.09
CA THR A 137 22.73 -6.01 7.35
C THR A 137 21.35 -5.40 7.08
N GLU A 138 21.24 -4.53 6.09
CA GLU A 138 19.94 -3.98 5.68
C GLU A 138 18.98 -5.10 5.26
N LYS A 139 19.43 -6.02 4.41
CA LYS A 139 18.64 -7.16 3.99
C LYS A 139 18.20 -8.04 5.16
N PHE A 140 19.09 -8.29 6.13
CA PHE A 140 18.78 -9.03 7.35
C PHE A 140 17.63 -8.40 8.12
N PHE A 141 17.70 -7.08 8.38
CA PHE A 141 16.65 -6.37 9.11
C PHE A 141 15.35 -6.23 8.32
N ARG A 142 15.42 -6.13 7.00
CA ARG A 142 14.24 -6.12 6.14
C ARG A 142 13.55 -7.50 6.11
N GLU A 143 14.29 -8.59 6.01
CA GLU A 143 13.72 -9.94 6.03
C GLU A 143 13.08 -10.29 7.37
N ILE A 144 13.67 -9.91 8.52
CA ILE A 144 13.10 -10.24 9.84
C ILE A 144 11.75 -9.54 10.11
N THR A 145 11.52 -8.37 9.54
CA THR A 145 10.23 -7.66 9.68
C THR A 145 9.12 -8.31 8.85
N HIS A 146 9.45 -9.09 7.83
CA HIS A 146 8.46 -9.70 6.94
C HIS A 146 8.24 -11.20 7.20
N LEU A 147 9.28 -11.93 7.57
CA LEU A 147 9.20 -13.38 7.76
C LEU A 147 8.46 -13.77 9.05
N PRO A 148 7.70 -14.88 9.06
CA PRO A 148 7.19 -15.46 10.30
C PRO A 148 8.34 -15.81 11.26
N SER A 149 8.12 -15.66 12.58
CA SER A 149 9.16 -15.79 13.62
C SER A 149 9.98 -17.08 13.54
N SER A 150 9.32 -18.23 13.31
CA SER A 150 10.01 -19.52 13.21
C SER A 150 10.90 -19.62 11.98
N GLU A 151 10.47 -19.09 10.85
CA GLU A 151 11.24 -19.07 9.61
C GLU A 151 12.39 -18.06 9.69
N ALA A 152 12.15 -16.88 10.25
CA ALA A 152 13.16 -15.86 10.49
C ALA A 152 14.30 -16.40 11.36
N ALA A 153 13.99 -17.02 12.49
CA ALA A 153 14.98 -17.61 13.36
C ALA A 153 15.80 -18.70 12.65
N TYR A 154 15.17 -19.57 11.89
CA TYR A 154 15.87 -20.64 11.16
C TYR A 154 16.80 -20.08 10.08
N ARG A 155 16.33 -19.16 9.25
CA ARG A 155 17.09 -18.64 8.10
C ARG A 155 18.14 -17.61 8.48
N LEU A 156 17.85 -16.72 9.43
CA LEU A 156 18.65 -15.54 9.70
C LEU A 156 19.66 -15.71 10.86
N LYS A 157 19.46 -16.68 11.76
CA LYS A 157 20.36 -16.90 12.89
C LYS A 157 21.85 -17.08 12.50
N PRO A 158 22.21 -17.79 11.40
CA PRO A 158 23.62 -17.90 10.98
C PRO A 158 24.27 -16.56 10.64
N TYR A 159 23.49 -15.57 10.20
CA TYR A 159 24.00 -14.25 9.83
C TYR A 159 24.39 -13.38 11.02
N LEU A 160 23.84 -13.60 12.22
CA LEU A 160 24.16 -12.82 13.42
C LEU A 160 25.66 -12.75 13.68
N LYS A 161 26.33 -13.92 13.68
CA LYS A 161 27.78 -14.01 13.88
C LYS A 161 28.56 -13.33 12.76
N TYR A 162 28.16 -13.54 11.51
CA TYR A 162 28.83 -12.95 10.34
C TYR A 162 28.70 -11.41 10.32
N LEU A 163 27.52 -10.90 10.64
CA LEU A 163 27.23 -9.46 10.69
C LEU A 163 27.72 -8.81 11.99
N ASN A 164 28.16 -9.59 12.97
CA ASN A 164 28.57 -9.15 14.31
C ASN A 164 27.45 -8.36 15.01
N LEU A 165 26.22 -8.94 14.96
CA LEU A 165 25.06 -8.35 15.61
C LEU A 165 24.81 -9.02 16.96
N GLU A 166 24.86 -8.22 18.02
CA GLU A 166 24.47 -8.61 19.38
C GLU A 166 23.08 -8.01 19.67
N LEU A 167 22.06 -8.88 19.65
CA LEU A 167 20.66 -8.49 19.74
C LEU A 167 20.04 -9.15 20.99
N ASN A 168 20.50 -8.73 22.17
CA ASN A 168 20.09 -9.25 23.46
C ASN A 168 19.51 -8.12 24.34
N TYR A 169 18.36 -7.59 23.94
CA TYR A 169 17.63 -6.57 24.68
C TYR A 169 16.33 -7.15 25.24
N ASP A 170 15.81 -6.57 26.34
CA ASP A 170 14.60 -7.06 27.00
C ASP A 170 13.35 -6.82 26.16
N PHE A 171 13.34 -5.71 25.43
CA PHE A 171 12.19 -5.29 24.60
C PHE A 171 12.65 -4.73 23.27
N TYR A 172 11.81 -4.98 22.26
CA TYR A 172 11.96 -4.42 20.92
C TYR A 172 10.65 -3.82 20.43
N ALA A 173 10.76 -2.81 19.57
CA ALA A 173 9.63 -2.22 18.87
C ALA A 173 10.03 -1.85 17.43
N VAL A 174 9.09 -1.94 16.52
CA VAL A 174 9.19 -1.38 15.18
C VAL A 174 8.37 -0.10 15.13
N VAL A 175 8.96 0.96 14.61
CA VAL A 175 8.28 2.23 14.34
C VAL A 175 8.44 2.55 12.87
N ILE A 176 7.36 2.91 12.20
CA ILE A 176 7.38 3.36 10.81
C ILE A 176 7.16 4.88 10.83
N LEU A 177 8.05 5.60 10.19
CA LEU A 177 8.02 7.05 10.06
C LEU A 177 7.88 7.40 8.58
N GLU A 178 6.81 8.09 8.21
CA GLU A 178 6.53 8.53 6.84
C GLU A 178 6.32 10.04 6.78
N LEU A 179 6.90 10.68 5.77
CA LEU A 179 6.62 12.09 5.47
C LEU A 179 5.33 12.18 4.65
N GLU A 180 4.28 12.73 5.25
CA GLU A 180 2.98 12.91 4.61
C GLU A 180 3.06 13.80 3.38
N ASN A 181 3.86 14.86 3.45
CA ASN A 181 4.05 15.82 2.37
C ASN A 181 5.16 15.42 1.37
N ALA A 182 5.62 14.16 1.40
CA ALA A 182 6.65 13.65 0.47
C ALA A 182 6.30 13.87 -1.02
N PRO A 183 5.06 13.63 -1.50
CA PRO A 183 4.70 13.89 -2.90
C PRO A 183 4.86 15.36 -3.28
N ASP A 184 4.46 16.29 -2.41
CA ASP A 184 4.58 17.73 -2.64
C ASP A 184 6.05 18.17 -2.63
N LEU A 185 6.84 17.69 -1.66
CA LEU A 185 8.27 17.98 -1.58
C LEU A 185 9.01 17.50 -2.84
N LYS A 186 8.71 16.30 -3.33
CA LYS A 186 9.29 15.75 -4.55
C LYS A 186 8.90 16.55 -5.80
N SER A 187 7.64 16.99 -5.88
CA SER A 187 7.13 17.76 -7.04
C SER A 187 7.68 19.18 -7.08
N VAL A 188 7.82 19.84 -5.93
CA VAL A 188 8.25 21.25 -5.83
C VAL A 188 9.78 21.37 -5.84
N TYR A 189 10.49 20.51 -5.14
CA TYR A 189 11.93 20.66 -4.92
C TYR A 189 12.79 19.66 -5.68
N GLY A 190 12.19 18.62 -6.27
CA GLY A 190 12.90 17.54 -6.95
C GLY A 190 13.41 16.45 -5.99
N ILE A 191 13.78 15.31 -6.59
CA ILE A 191 14.17 14.09 -5.84
C ILE A 191 15.45 14.30 -5.03
N GLU A 192 16.45 15.02 -5.57
CA GLU A 192 17.74 15.23 -4.89
C GLU A 192 17.57 15.99 -3.58
N LYS A 193 16.81 17.10 -3.61
CA LYS A 193 16.55 17.87 -2.39
C LYS A 193 15.71 17.09 -1.38
N PHE A 194 14.71 16.33 -1.87
CA PHE A 194 13.94 15.44 -1.01
C PHE A 194 14.83 14.39 -0.30
N GLN A 195 15.82 13.82 -0.99
CA GLN A 195 16.78 12.90 -0.37
C GLN A 195 17.63 13.58 0.70
N MET A 196 17.98 14.86 0.52
CA MET A 196 18.65 15.63 1.58
C MET A 196 17.77 15.81 2.82
N GLU A 197 16.46 16.04 2.65
CA GLU A 197 15.54 16.14 3.79
C GLU A 197 15.38 14.79 4.50
N LEU A 198 15.41 13.67 3.78
CA LEU A 198 15.45 12.34 4.41
C LEU A 198 16.73 12.14 5.24
N LEU A 199 17.88 12.60 4.78
CA LEU A 199 19.12 12.56 5.57
C LEU A 199 19.01 13.43 6.82
N ASN A 200 18.46 14.65 6.73
CA ASN A 200 18.18 15.48 7.89
C ASN A 200 17.25 14.78 8.89
N LEU A 201 16.22 14.11 8.40
CA LEU A 201 15.33 13.29 9.24
C LEU A 201 16.08 12.14 9.91
N GLN A 202 17.01 11.48 9.22
CA GLN A 202 17.86 10.44 9.78
C GLN A 202 18.72 10.95 10.94
N ASP A 203 19.32 12.12 10.77
CA ASP A 203 20.13 12.74 11.82
C ASP A 203 19.29 13.07 13.06
N LEU A 204 18.10 13.65 12.87
CA LEU A 204 17.14 13.91 13.96
C LEU A 204 16.73 12.63 14.68
N ILE A 205 16.38 11.56 13.95
CA ILE A 205 16.03 10.28 14.57
C ILE A 205 17.19 9.75 15.38
N THR A 206 18.41 9.82 14.86
CA THR A 206 19.61 9.32 15.53
C THR A 206 19.91 10.11 16.82
N GLU A 207 19.74 11.42 16.79
CA GLU A 207 19.94 12.30 17.95
C GLU A 207 18.90 12.02 19.04
N GLU A 208 17.64 12.04 18.72
CA GLU A 208 16.53 11.85 19.67
C GLU A 208 16.51 10.42 20.27
N THR A 209 16.90 9.41 19.48
CA THR A 209 16.93 8.02 19.95
C THR A 209 18.23 7.60 20.64
N SER A 210 19.15 8.54 20.88
CA SER A 210 20.46 8.27 21.53
C SER A 210 20.36 7.67 22.94
N SER A 211 19.22 7.79 23.61
CA SER A 211 18.95 7.20 24.93
C SER A 211 18.60 5.70 24.89
N LEU A 212 18.37 5.13 23.70
CA LEU A 212 18.08 3.71 23.52
C LEU A 212 19.37 2.89 23.35
N ASP A 213 19.35 1.63 23.81
CA ASP A 213 20.50 0.73 23.70
C ASP A 213 20.75 0.28 22.26
N PHE A 214 19.70 0.22 21.46
CA PHE A 214 19.78 -0.22 20.08
C PHE A 214 18.78 0.53 19.19
N VAL A 215 19.27 1.05 18.06
CA VAL A 215 18.48 1.66 17.02
C VAL A 215 19.04 1.22 15.67
N TYR A 216 18.19 0.73 14.80
CA TYR A 216 18.54 0.47 13.41
C TYR A 216 17.52 1.11 12.47
N LEU A 217 18.01 1.93 11.55
CA LEU A 217 17.19 2.66 10.60
C LEU A 217 17.25 1.98 9.24
N LEU A 218 16.10 1.55 8.75
CA LEU A 218 15.92 1.04 7.39
C LEU A 218 15.32 2.16 6.54
N PRO A 219 16.01 2.64 5.51
CA PRO A 219 15.44 3.65 4.61
C PRO A 219 14.26 3.08 3.83
N ASP A 220 13.22 3.89 3.68
CA ASP A 220 12.07 3.65 2.81
C ASP A 220 11.89 4.82 1.85
N MET A 221 10.97 4.72 0.89
CA MET A 221 10.80 5.72 -0.16
C MET A 221 10.45 7.12 0.38
N ASP A 222 9.66 7.17 1.44
CA ASP A 222 9.10 8.40 2.00
C ASP A 222 9.43 8.59 3.48
N GLY A 223 10.39 7.83 4.03
CA GLY A 223 10.75 7.88 5.43
C GLY A 223 11.67 6.78 5.90
N TYR A 224 11.43 6.28 7.11
CA TYR A 224 12.26 5.25 7.74
C TYR A 224 11.42 4.22 8.49
N LEU A 225 11.85 2.97 8.43
CA LEU A 225 11.47 1.94 9.38
C LEU A 225 12.54 1.86 10.46
N CYS A 226 12.17 2.12 11.69
CA CYS A 226 13.06 2.12 12.85
C CYS A 226 12.85 0.83 13.63
N ILE A 227 13.93 0.09 13.91
CA ILE A 227 13.93 -1.04 14.84
C ILE A 227 14.62 -0.57 16.11
N LEU A 228 13.87 -0.57 17.21
CA LEU A 228 14.30 -0.08 18.50
C LEU A 228 14.48 -1.24 19.46
N GLY A 229 15.51 -1.18 20.31
CA GLY A 229 15.75 -2.14 21.39
C GLY A 229 16.18 -1.45 22.67
N HIS A 230 15.71 -1.94 23.83
CA HIS A 230 16.05 -1.37 25.12
C HIS A 230 15.95 -2.40 26.24
N SER A 231 16.76 -2.22 27.27
CA SER A 231 16.84 -3.11 28.44
C SER A 231 16.68 -2.33 29.75
N GLY A 232 16.48 -3.03 30.85
CA GLY A 232 16.46 -2.45 32.19
C GLY A 232 15.20 -1.66 32.54
N CYS A 233 14.11 -1.76 31.77
CA CYS A 233 12.83 -1.11 32.05
C CYS A 233 11.65 -2.10 31.94
N GLN A 234 10.45 -1.66 32.32
CA GLN A 234 9.22 -2.41 32.07
C GLN A 234 8.67 -2.10 30.66
N SER A 235 7.92 -3.03 30.07
CA SER A 235 7.31 -2.88 28.75
C SER A 235 6.50 -1.58 28.59
N ASN A 236 5.73 -1.19 29.61
CA ASN A 236 4.97 0.05 29.59
C ASN A 236 5.88 1.30 29.62
N SER A 237 7.00 1.25 30.35
CA SER A 237 7.97 2.36 30.40
C SER A 237 8.69 2.49 29.05
N PHE A 238 9.09 1.40 28.43
CA PHE A 238 9.69 1.41 27.09
C PHE A 238 8.74 2.02 26.06
N ARG A 239 7.46 1.69 26.17
CA ARG A 239 6.43 2.26 25.29
C ARG A 239 6.27 3.77 25.46
N GLN A 240 6.17 4.25 26.72
CA GLN A 240 6.07 5.69 27.00
C GLN A 240 7.30 6.42 26.47
N LEU A 241 8.49 5.83 26.66
CA LEU A 241 9.73 6.34 26.11
C LEU A 241 9.67 6.43 24.58
N THR A 242 9.30 5.34 23.91
CA THR A 242 9.17 5.32 22.44
C THR A 242 8.19 6.37 21.95
N SER A 243 7.00 6.46 22.55
CA SER A 243 5.99 7.45 22.17
C SER A 243 6.48 8.89 22.40
N GLY A 244 7.18 9.14 23.51
CA GLY A 244 7.80 10.44 23.78
C GLY A 244 8.87 10.84 22.77
N LEU A 245 9.77 9.90 22.42
CA LEU A 245 10.81 10.12 21.40
C LEU A 245 10.20 10.45 20.03
N ILE A 246 9.17 9.70 19.61
CA ILE A 246 8.49 9.95 18.34
C ILE A 246 7.79 11.31 18.33
N SER A 247 7.20 11.72 19.46
CA SER A 247 6.62 13.07 19.59
C SER A 247 7.70 14.15 19.45
N SER A 248 8.85 13.99 20.10
CA SER A 248 9.99 14.93 19.96
C SER A 248 10.49 15.03 18.52
N ILE A 249 10.60 13.90 17.82
CA ILE A 249 10.99 13.87 16.39
C ILE A 249 9.95 14.61 15.54
N ALA A 250 8.66 14.37 15.76
CA ALA A 250 7.59 15.04 15.02
C ALA A 250 7.59 16.55 15.25
N ASP A 251 7.80 16.99 16.50
CA ASP A 251 7.91 18.41 16.85
C ASP A 251 9.16 19.05 16.21
N ALA A 252 10.29 18.35 16.17
CA ALA A 252 11.52 18.82 15.52
C ALA A 252 11.39 18.90 13.98
N CYS A 253 10.52 18.11 13.37
CA CYS A 253 10.23 18.15 11.93
C CYS A 253 9.42 19.39 11.52
N GLN A 254 8.53 19.91 12.38
CA GLN A 254 7.64 21.03 12.04
C GLN A 254 8.37 22.30 11.57
N PRO A 255 9.42 22.80 12.26
CA PRO A 255 10.16 23.98 11.81
C PRO A 255 10.84 23.80 10.45
N LEU A 256 11.10 22.54 10.04
CA LEU A 256 11.72 22.19 8.77
C LEU A 256 10.67 22.08 7.63
N GLY A 257 9.38 22.25 7.94
CA GLY A 257 8.30 22.08 6.97
C GLY A 257 8.03 20.62 6.60
N LEU A 258 8.46 19.67 7.44
CA LEU A 258 8.24 18.24 7.28
C LEU A 258 7.03 17.81 8.11
N SER A 259 6.02 17.23 7.46
CA SER A 259 4.86 16.63 8.12
C SER A 259 5.12 15.14 8.31
N LEU A 260 5.31 14.71 9.56
CA LEU A 260 5.68 13.35 9.91
C LEU A 260 4.49 12.56 10.45
N ASN A 261 4.19 11.42 9.84
CA ASN A 261 3.27 10.40 10.36
C ASN A 261 4.07 9.24 10.94
N ALA A 262 3.64 8.72 12.09
CA ALA A 262 4.32 7.63 12.78
C ALA A 262 3.35 6.52 13.20
N GLY A 263 3.71 5.27 12.86
CA GLY A 263 3.05 4.06 13.35
C GLY A 263 3.96 3.32 14.33
N ILE A 264 3.56 3.23 15.60
CA ILE A 264 4.31 2.52 16.66
C ILE A 264 3.77 1.10 16.78
N GLY A 265 4.62 0.11 16.53
CA GLY A 265 4.28 -1.30 16.66
C GLY A 265 4.14 -1.76 18.11
N THR A 266 3.51 -2.92 18.29
CA THR A 266 3.46 -3.59 19.60
C THR A 266 4.85 -3.97 20.06
N ILE A 267 5.11 -3.81 21.37
CA ILE A 267 6.39 -4.21 21.97
C ILE A 267 6.46 -5.73 22.05
N VAL A 268 7.61 -6.28 21.65
CA VAL A 268 7.93 -7.69 21.70
C VAL A 268 9.18 -7.93 22.56
N GLN A 269 9.25 -9.08 23.26
CA GLN A 269 10.40 -9.46 24.09
C GLN A 269 11.43 -10.27 23.33
N ASP A 270 11.00 -10.98 22.30
CA ASP A 270 11.88 -11.78 21.46
C ASP A 270 12.10 -11.06 20.13
N PHE A 271 13.37 -10.84 19.80
CA PHE A 271 13.79 -10.22 18.55
C PHE A 271 13.21 -10.94 17.31
N TRP A 272 13.04 -12.25 17.37
CA TRP A 272 12.48 -13.03 16.27
C TRP A 272 10.98 -12.75 16.00
N ASN A 273 10.31 -12.05 16.92
CA ASN A 273 8.92 -11.62 16.79
C ASN A 273 8.75 -10.21 16.21
N LEU A 274 9.81 -9.58 15.69
CA LEU A 274 9.74 -8.24 15.10
C LEU A 274 8.70 -8.09 13.97
N ASN A 275 8.38 -9.18 13.26
CA ASN A 275 7.33 -9.19 12.25
C ASN A 275 5.94 -8.86 12.83
N GLN A 276 5.67 -9.21 14.11
CA GLN A 276 4.41 -8.86 14.77
C GLN A 276 4.37 -7.36 15.09
N SER A 277 5.49 -6.82 15.58
CA SER A 277 5.64 -5.39 15.81
C SER A 277 5.51 -4.59 14.51
N TYR A 278 6.15 -5.05 13.43
CA TYR A 278 6.04 -4.43 12.12
C TYR A 278 4.59 -4.40 11.59
N LYS A 279 3.90 -5.54 11.62
CA LYS A 279 2.51 -5.62 11.17
C LYS A 279 1.60 -4.68 11.96
N SER A 280 1.78 -4.61 13.27
CA SER A 280 1.00 -3.70 14.10
C SER A 280 1.35 -2.22 13.86
N ALA A 281 2.61 -1.88 13.51
CA ALA A 281 2.99 -0.53 13.09
C ALA A 281 2.36 -0.13 11.76
N VAL A 282 2.34 -1.03 10.77
CA VAL A 282 1.63 -0.82 9.49
C VAL A 282 0.14 -0.57 9.73
N HIS A 283 -0.51 -1.44 10.53
CA HIS A 283 -1.91 -1.25 10.87
C HIS A 283 -2.16 0.06 11.63
N ALA A 284 -1.24 0.47 12.51
CA ALA A 284 -1.34 1.75 13.21
C ALA A 284 -1.35 2.93 12.22
N LEU A 285 -0.48 2.92 11.21
CA LEU A 285 -0.45 3.97 10.18
C LEU A 285 -1.73 4.01 9.32
N GLU A 286 -2.40 2.87 9.10
CA GLU A 286 -3.69 2.85 8.39
C GLU A 286 -4.77 3.68 9.11
N TYR A 287 -4.61 3.93 10.42
CA TYR A 287 -5.53 4.77 11.20
C TYR A 287 -5.57 6.23 10.77
N ARG A 288 -4.53 6.75 10.13
CA ARG A 288 -4.54 8.10 9.56
C ARG A 288 -5.72 8.32 8.62
N PHE A 289 -6.19 7.25 7.96
CA PHE A 289 -7.36 7.30 7.10
C PHE A 289 -8.63 7.71 7.85
N PHE A 290 -8.74 7.32 9.12
CA PHE A 290 -9.90 7.64 9.98
C PHE A 290 -9.69 8.90 10.83
N PHE A 291 -8.44 9.27 11.13
CA PHE A 291 -8.07 10.37 12.02
C PHE A 291 -7.04 11.28 11.33
N PRO A 292 -7.48 12.12 10.35
CA PRO A 292 -6.56 12.92 9.54
C PRO A 292 -5.81 14.01 10.31
N HIS A 293 -6.23 14.32 11.54
CA HIS A 293 -5.58 15.33 12.39
C HIS A 293 -4.61 14.74 13.43
N GLN A 294 -4.43 13.43 13.42
CA GLN A 294 -3.49 12.73 14.29
C GLN A 294 -2.32 12.22 13.46
N ASN A 295 -1.09 12.40 13.97
CA ASN A 295 0.12 12.02 13.26
C ASN A 295 0.84 10.82 13.88
N ILE A 296 0.54 10.48 15.15
CA ILE A 296 1.19 9.37 15.87
C ILE A 296 0.14 8.34 16.26
N PHE A 297 0.31 7.11 15.81
CA PHE A 297 -0.64 6.02 15.97
C PHE A 297 0.00 4.83 16.68
N ASP A 298 -0.71 4.25 17.66
CA ASP A 298 -0.24 3.12 18.45
C ASP A 298 -0.93 1.81 18.03
N GLY A 299 -0.13 0.81 17.67
CA GLY A 299 -0.62 -0.48 17.18
C GLY A 299 -1.48 -1.28 18.18
N ARG A 300 -1.46 -0.96 19.49
CA ARG A 300 -2.39 -1.60 20.46
C ARG A 300 -3.82 -1.07 20.32
N GLU A 301 -3.98 0.20 20.03
CA GLU A 301 -5.29 0.78 19.79
C GLU A 301 -5.93 0.15 18.55
N ALA A 302 -5.08 -0.23 17.59
CA ALA A 302 -5.47 -0.95 16.38
C ALA A 302 -5.95 -2.39 16.63
N LEU A 303 -5.40 -3.08 17.64
CA LEU A 303 -5.71 -4.48 17.93
C LEU A 303 -6.89 -4.66 18.94
N GLY A 304 -7.29 -3.59 19.63
CA GLY A 304 -8.14 -3.65 20.82
C GLY A 304 -9.66 -3.68 20.59
N SER A 305 -10.17 -3.84 19.38
CA SER A 305 -11.60 -3.97 19.15
C SER A 305 -11.97 -5.36 18.65
N ASP A 306 -12.76 -6.07 19.43
CA ASP A 306 -13.52 -7.22 18.95
C ASP A 306 -14.17 -6.87 17.61
N LEU A 307 -13.88 -7.67 16.60
CA LEU A 307 -14.57 -7.72 15.32
C LEU A 307 -16.02 -8.21 15.51
N SER A 308 -16.79 -7.59 16.40
CA SER A 308 -18.23 -7.63 16.28
C SER A 308 -18.56 -6.77 15.07
N VAL A 309 -18.65 -7.41 13.92
CA VAL A 309 -19.25 -6.88 12.70
C VAL A 309 -20.68 -6.48 13.08
N ALA A 310 -20.83 -5.29 13.68
CA ALA A 310 -22.14 -4.68 13.77
C ALA A 310 -22.40 -4.17 12.35
N ASP A 311 -23.13 -4.99 11.60
CA ASP A 311 -23.61 -4.68 10.28
C ASP A 311 -24.08 -3.22 10.26
N PHE A 312 -23.52 -2.47 9.32
CA PHE A 312 -24.26 -1.33 8.79
C PHE A 312 -25.44 -2.00 8.12
N SER A 313 -26.51 -2.13 8.87
CA SER A 313 -27.65 -2.94 8.45
C SER A 313 -28.15 -2.42 7.10
N ASP A 314 -28.62 -3.31 6.25
CA ASP A 314 -29.33 -3.01 4.99
C ASP A 314 -30.34 -1.86 5.17
N THR A 315 -30.84 -1.67 6.41
CA THR A 315 -31.75 -0.58 6.79
C THR A 315 -31.17 0.82 6.63
N LYS A 316 -29.86 1.03 6.84
CA LYS A 316 -29.23 2.36 6.67
C LYS A 316 -28.92 2.67 5.21
N GLU A 317 -28.50 1.66 4.43
CA GLU A 317 -28.36 1.82 2.97
C GLU A 317 -29.74 2.13 2.34
N ASP A 318 -30.80 1.44 2.77
CA ASP A 318 -32.18 1.70 2.33
C ASP A 318 -32.67 3.08 2.78
N GLU A 319 -32.18 3.61 3.91
CA GLU A 319 -32.46 4.98 4.33
C GLU A 319 -31.89 5.99 3.32
N LEU A 320 -30.62 5.84 2.90
CA LEU A 320 -30.01 6.70 1.87
C LEU A 320 -30.80 6.63 0.56
N ILE A 321 -31.21 5.43 0.12
CA ILE A 321 -32.04 5.28 -1.08
C ILE A 321 -33.37 6.04 -0.96
N ARG A 322 -34.03 6.00 0.22
CA ARG A 322 -35.26 6.78 0.48
C ARG A 322 -35.00 8.29 0.44
N LEU A 323 -33.84 8.75 0.94
CA LEU A 323 -33.46 10.16 0.89
C LEU A 323 -33.18 10.61 -0.55
N LEU A 324 -32.54 9.78 -1.36
CA LEU A 324 -32.35 10.01 -2.80
C LEU A 324 -33.70 10.14 -3.52
N CYS A 325 -34.68 9.24 -3.22
CA CYS A 325 -36.03 9.32 -3.76
C CYS A 325 -36.74 10.62 -3.38
N LYS A 326 -36.55 11.10 -2.14
CA LYS A 326 -37.15 12.34 -1.65
C LYS A 326 -36.39 13.59 -2.13
N LYS A 327 -35.16 13.40 -2.64
CA LYS A 327 -34.26 14.47 -3.08
C LYS A 327 -33.93 15.46 -1.97
N ASP A 328 -33.90 14.97 -0.75
CA ASP A 328 -33.60 15.77 0.45
C ASP A 328 -32.10 15.87 0.65
N THR A 329 -31.48 16.84 -0.03
CA THR A 329 -30.03 17.05 0.02
C THR A 329 -29.52 17.33 1.43
N SER A 330 -30.28 18.05 2.26
CA SER A 330 -29.88 18.34 3.63
C SER A 330 -29.87 17.08 4.52
N ALA A 331 -30.87 16.22 4.33
CA ALA A 331 -30.90 14.93 5.04
C ALA A 331 -29.80 13.97 4.53
N ILE A 332 -29.45 14.03 3.24
CA ILE A 332 -28.32 13.28 2.67
C ILE A 332 -26.99 13.75 3.30
N ASP A 333 -26.79 15.05 3.46
CA ASP A 333 -25.59 15.61 4.09
C ASP A 333 -25.44 15.12 5.54
N LEU A 334 -26.53 15.15 6.31
CA LEU A 334 -26.56 14.64 7.69
C LEU A 334 -26.31 13.12 7.75
N TRP A 335 -26.85 12.37 6.77
CA TRP A 335 -26.63 10.94 6.69
C TRP A 335 -25.15 10.60 6.46
N PHE A 336 -24.46 11.32 5.56
CA PHE A 336 -23.03 11.11 5.32
C PHE A 336 -22.17 11.54 6.50
N GLN A 337 -22.54 12.56 7.24
CA GLN A 337 -21.86 12.92 8.49
C GLN A 337 -21.93 11.76 9.50
N ASN A 338 -23.14 11.23 9.74
CA ASN A 338 -23.34 10.07 10.62
C ASN A 338 -22.63 8.81 10.10
N PHE A 339 -22.52 8.64 8.77
CA PHE A 339 -21.81 7.52 8.14
C PHE A 339 -20.30 7.63 8.36
N SER A 340 -19.73 8.82 8.20
CA SER A 340 -18.31 9.07 8.48
C SER A 340 -17.96 8.80 9.94
N ASP A 341 -18.79 9.30 10.89
CA ASP A 341 -18.63 9.05 12.32
C ASP A 341 -18.72 7.55 12.64
N TRP A 342 -19.66 6.85 11.99
CA TRP A 342 -19.80 5.40 12.17
C TRP A 342 -18.60 4.63 11.61
N LEU A 343 -18.08 4.98 10.42
CA LEU A 343 -16.86 4.38 9.86
C LEU A 343 -15.69 4.53 10.85
N THR A 344 -15.48 5.73 11.37
CA THR A 344 -14.41 6.04 12.31
C THR A 344 -14.53 5.27 13.64
N GLN A 345 -15.75 5.07 14.15
CA GLN A 345 -15.96 4.37 15.40
C GLN A 345 -15.89 2.84 15.30
N LYS A 346 -16.26 2.26 14.15
CA LYS A 346 -16.43 0.81 13.99
C LYS A 346 -15.29 0.13 13.29
N PHE A 347 -14.67 0.77 12.32
CA PHE A 347 -13.59 0.13 11.55
C PHE A 347 -12.20 0.52 12.06
N ARG A 348 -11.32 -0.47 12.03
CA ARG A 348 -9.92 -0.37 12.45
C ARG A 348 -8.96 -0.61 11.29
N THR A 349 -9.47 -1.01 10.13
CA THR A 349 -8.68 -1.20 8.91
C THR A 349 -9.36 -0.55 7.71
N LYS A 350 -8.58 0.11 6.90
CA LYS A 350 -9.00 0.79 5.66
C LYS A 350 -9.79 -0.16 4.74
N ASN A 351 -9.35 -1.42 4.64
CA ASN A 351 -9.99 -2.41 3.78
C ASN A 351 -11.44 -2.72 4.16
N PHE A 352 -11.78 -2.79 5.45
CA PHE A 352 -13.15 -3.00 5.88
C PHE A 352 -14.04 -1.78 5.58
N ALA A 353 -13.53 -0.56 5.75
CA ALA A 353 -14.24 0.64 5.34
C ALA A 353 -14.54 0.63 3.83
N PHE A 354 -13.58 0.20 3.01
CA PHE A 354 -13.78 0.08 1.56
C PHE A 354 -14.85 -0.94 1.16
N ILE A 355 -14.93 -2.07 1.86
CA ILE A 355 -16.00 -3.07 1.62
C ILE A 355 -17.37 -2.43 1.82
N GLN A 356 -17.56 -1.62 2.86
CA GLN A 356 -18.84 -0.94 3.11
C GLN A 356 -19.17 0.10 2.04
N ILE A 357 -18.16 0.80 1.56
CA ILE A 357 -18.32 1.78 0.49
C ILE A 357 -18.70 1.09 -0.84
N TYR A 358 -18.08 -0.03 -1.17
CA TYR A 358 -18.46 -0.81 -2.35
C TYR A 358 -19.88 -1.37 -2.25
N SER A 359 -20.30 -1.84 -1.06
CA SER A 359 -21.68 -2.26 -0.81
C SER A 359 -22.66 -1.11 -1.09
N LEU A 360 -22.39 0.06 -0.51
CA LEU A 360 -23.20 1.25 -0.71
C LEU A 360 -23.31 1.67 -2.18
N LEU A 361 -22.18 1.71 -2.89
CA LEU A 361 -22.14 2.03 -4.34
C LEU A 361 -22.91 0.99 -5.16
N GLY A 362 -22.78 -0.29 -4.85
CA GLY A 362 -23.54 -1.37 -5.47
C GLY A 362 -25.05 -1.22 -5.24
N ARG A 363 -25.47 -0.83 -4.04
CA ARG A 363 -26.87 -0.58 -3.69
C ARG A 363 -27.45 0.63 -4.45
N ILE A 364 -26.67 1.71 -4.58
CA ILE A 364 -27.06 2.89 -5.36
C ILE A 364 -27.20 2.51 -6.83
N LEU A 365 -26.26 1.78 -7.41
CA LEU A 365 -26.31 1.36 -8.81
C LEU A 365 -27.53 0.48 -9.08
N LYS A 366 -27.78 -0.51 -8.21
CA LYS A 366 -28.96 -1.39 -8.31
C LYS A 366 -30.27 -0.59 -8.29
N PHE A 367 -30.39 0.41 -7.43
CA PHE A 367 -31.55 1.28 -7.36
C PHE A 367 -31.81 2.02 -8.68
N PHE A 368 -30.77 2.53 -9.35
CA PHE A 368 -30.92 3.21 -10.63
C PHE A 368 -31.29 2.25 -11.77
N TYR A 369 -30.81 0.99 -11.73
CA TYR A 369 -31.26 -0.06 -12.67
C TYR A 369 -32.74 -0.40 -12.48
N GLU A 370 -33.20 -0.52 -11.24
CA GLU A 370 -34.61 -0.79 -10.92
C GLU A 370 -35.56 0.32 -11.44
N LEU A 371 -35.07 1.55 -11.56
CA LEU A 371 -35.80 2.67 -12.13
C LEU A 371 -35.69 2.78 -13.67
N ASN A 372 -34.99 1.86 -14.33
CA ASN A 372 -34.70 1.92 -15.78
C ASN A 372 -34.09 3.26 -16.24
N LEU A 373 -33.25 3.88 -15.39
CA LEU A 373 -32.56 5.11 -15.71
C LEU A 373 -31.22 4.82 -16.41
N ASP A 374 -30.75 5.79 -17.21
CA ASP A 374 -29.41 5.69 -17.80
C ASP A 374 -28.33 5.73 -16.71
N THR A 375 -27.60 4.61 -16.60
CA THR A 375 -26.57 4.38 -15.56
C THR A 375 -25.14 4.56 -16.09
N HIS A 376 -24.94 4.86 -17.35
CA HIS A 376 -23.62 4.83 -17.99
C HIS A 376 -22.60 5.75 -17.29
N ASP A 377 -22.99 6.99 -16.97
CA ASP A 377 -22.14 7.92 -16.23
C ASP A 377 -21.92 7.49 -14.76
N LEU A 378 -22.91 6.84 -14.15
CA LEU A 378 -22.82 6.34 -12.78
C LEU A 378 -21.85 5.16 -12.71
N GLU A 379 -21.95 4.24 -13.66
CA GLU A 379 -21.02 3.10 -13.78
C GLU A 379 -19.59 3.56 -13.97
N ALA A 380 -19.35 4.55 -14.84
CA ALA A 380 -18.02 5.13 -15.05
C ALA A 380 -17.44 5.75 -13.75
N LYS A 381 -18.28 6.46 -12.97
CA LYS A 381 -17.86 7.03 -11.68
C LYS A 381 -17.58 5.97 -10.62
N ILE A 382 -18.41 4.93 -10.53
CA ILE A 382 -18.19 3.80 -9.62
C ILE A 382 -16.91 3.06 -9.99
N LEU A 383 -16.69 2.82 -11.28
CA LEU A 383 -15.46 2.17 -11.77
C LEU A 383 -14.23 3.03 -11.48
N TYR A 384 -14.34 4.35 -11.59
CA TYR A 384 -13.26 5.26 -11.21
C TYR A 384 -12.88 5.07 -9.74
N VAL A 385 -13.85 5.11 -8.81
CA VAL A 385 -13.56 4.89 -7.38
C VAL A 385 -13.00 3.50 -7.13
N TYR A 386 -13.54 2.48 -7.77
CA TYR A 386 -13.03 1.11 -7.63
C TYR A 386 -11.53 1.02 -7.95
N ASN A 387 -11.08 1.70 -9.00
CA ASN A 387 -9.68 1.69 -9.41
C ASN A 387 -8.78 2.65 -8.59
N HIS A 388 -9.34 3.71 -8.00
CA HIS A 388 -8.60 4.81 -7.38
C HIS A 388 -8.93 5.01 -5.89
N ILE A 389 -9.61 4.05 -5.25
CA ILE A 389 -10.04 4.17 -3.85
C ILE A 389 -8.85 4.35 -2.88
N ASN A 390 -7.68 3.82 -3.24
CA ASN A 390 -6.46 3.96 -2.45
C ASN A 390 -5.85 5.37 -2.50
N GLU A 391 -6.26 6.20 -3.46
CA GLU A 391 -5.80 7.58 -3.60
C GLU A 391 -6.52 8.53 -2.62
N PHE A 392 -7.65 8.12 -2.04
CA PHE A 392 -8.28 8.88 -0.98
C PHE A 392 -7.46 8.83 0.31
N HIS A 393 -7.11 9.99 0.82
CA HIS A 393 -6.23 10.14 1.97
C HIS A 393 -6.95 9.88 3.29
N ASN A 394 -8.25 10.21 3.37
CA ASN A 394 -9.05 10.06 4.59
C ASN A 394 -10.55 9.79 4.32
N THR A 395 -11.27 9.43 5.39
CA THR A 395 -12.71 9.16 5.35
C THR A 395 -13.53 10.39 4.97
N GLU A 396 -13.10 11.59 5.34
CA GLU A 396 -13.83 12.84 5.06
C GLU A 396 -13.85 13.13 3.56
N GLU A 397 -12.69 13.04 2.90
CA GLU A 397 -12.55 13.21 1.45
C GLU A 397 -13.42 12.20 0.69
N LEU A 398 -13.38 10.93 1.10
CA LEU A 398 -14.17 9.87 0.48
C LEU A 398 -15.68 10.06 0.69
N CYS A 399 -16.11 10.42 1.90
CA CYS A 399 -17.51 10.72 2.19
C CYS A 399 -18.00 11.98 1.46
N GLN A 400 -17.15 12.99 1.30
CA GLN A 400 -17.48 14.18 0.51
C GLN A 400 -17.70 13.81 -0.96
N TRP A 401 -16.84 12.99 -1.52
CA TRP A 401 -17.01 12.50 -2.90
C TRP A 401 -18.31 11.71 -3.09
N LEU A 402 -18.65 10.81 -2.15
CA LEU A 402 -19.90 10.06 -2.16
C LEU A 402 -21.12 10.97 -2.05
N LYS A 403 -21.05 11.98 -1.22
CA LYS A 403 -22.10 13.01 -1.05
C LYS A 403 -22.32 13.78 -2.34
N ASP A 404 -21.24 14.24 -3.00
CA ASP A 404 -21.32 14.96 -4.27
C ASP A 404 -21.91 14.08 -5.38
N LEU A 405 -21.59 12.79 -5.39
CA LEU A 405 -22.23 11.80 -6.25
C LEU A 405 -23.74 11.75 -6.00
N CYS A 406 -24.17 11.63 -4.74
CA CYS A 406 -25.60 11.58 -4.37
C CYS A 406 -26.33 12.86 -4.78
N HIS A 407 -25.73 14.05 -4.60
CA HIS A 407 -26.29 15.32 -5.05
C HIS A 407 -26.43 15.37 -6.59
N LEU A 408 -25.43 14.86 -7.33
CA LEU A 408 -25.53 14.74 -8.79
C LEU A 408 -26.68 13.80 -9.19
N LEU A 409 -26.84 12.69 -8.48
CA LEU A 409 -27.91 11.71 -8.73
C LEU A 409 -29.30 12.29 -8.43
N CYS A 410 -29.45 13.10 -7.37
CA CYS A 410 -30.70 13.83 -7.11
C CYS A 410 -31.08 14.73 -8.28
N ARG A 411 -30.13 15.47 -8.87
CA ARG A 411 -30.38 16.31 -10.05
C ARG A 411 -30.76 15.50 -11.28
N LYS A 412 -30.10 14.34 -11.52
CA LYS A 412 -30.48 13.43 -12.62
C LYS A 412 -31.86 12.82 -12.43
N LEU A 413 -32.24 12.46 -11.19
CA LEU A 413 -33.59 11.98 -10.87
C LEU A 413 -34.65 13.07 -11.16
N ASP A 414 -34.35 14.37 -10.99
CA ASP A 414 -35.27 15.44 -11.33
C ASP A 414 -35.57 15.50 -12.83
N SER A 415 -34.56 15.48 -13.66
CA SER A 415 -34.73 15.55 -15.12
C SER A 415 -35.38 14.28 -15.66
N SER A 416 -34.90 13.13 -15.27
CA SER A 416 -35.38 11.83 -15.78
C SER A 416 -36.78 11.46 -15.31
N MET A 417 -37.14 11.80 -14.05
CA MET A 417 -38.49 11.57 -13.56
C MET A 417 -39.50 12.51 -14.21
N ASN A 418 -39.15 13.75 -14.54
CA ASN A 418 -40.04 14.63 -15.29
C ASN A 418 -40.28 14.09 -16.70
N ASP A 419 -39.23 13.65 -17.39
CA ASP A 419 -39.35 13.03 -18.72
C ASP A 419 -40.15 11.73 -18.67
N TYR A 420 -39.94 10.87 -17.66
CA TYR A 420 -40.71 9.65 -17.46
C TYR A 420 -42.19 9.95 -17.19
N HIS A 421 -42.49 10.90 -16.29
CA HIS A 421 -43.85 11.31 -15.96
C HIS A 421 -44.57 11.88 -17.20
N GLN A 422 -43.87 12.69 -18.00
CA GLN A 422 -44.41 13.23 -19.23
C GLN A 422 -44.70 12.14 -20.26
N LYS A 423 -43.75 11.26 -20.55
CA LYS A 423 -43.94 10.11 -21.46
C LYS A 423 -45.05 9.17 -21.00
N LEU A 424 -45.14 8.91 -19.68
CA LEU A 424 -46.21 8.10 -19.11
C LEU A 424 -47.57 8.75 -19.29
N CYS A 425 -47.68 10.06 -19.07
CA CYS A 425 -48.92 10.79 -19.34
C CYS A 425 -49.29 10.80 -20.84
N GLU A 426 -48.33 10.95 -21.73
CA GLU A 426 -48.56 10.88 -23.20
C GLU A 426 -49.06 9.53 -23.62
N LEU A 427 -48.45 8.42 -23.09
CA LEU A 427 -48.89 7.04 -23.35
C LEU A 427 -50.32 6.80 -22.86
N VAL A 428 -50.63 7.26 -21.65
CA VAL A 428 -51.98 7.18 -21.07
C VAL A 428 -53.00 7.97 -21.88
N ILE A 429 -52.66 9.15 -22.36
CA ILE A 429 -53.52 9.97 -23.22
C ILE A 429 -53.77 9.27 -24.57
N SER A 430 -52.71 8.68 -25.16
CA SER A 430 -52.88 7.89 -26.41
C SER A 430 -53.82 6.73 -26.20
N TYR A 431 -53.59 5.96 -25.12
CA TYR A 431 -54.45 4.82 -24.80
C TYR A 431 -55.93 5.21 -24.61
N ILE A 432 -56.20 6.34 -23.88
CA ILE A 432 -57.55 6.86 -23.69
C ILE A 432 -58.14 7.28 -25.04
N ASN A 433 -57.41 7.95 -25.91
CA ASN A 433 -57.87 8.37 -27.23
C ASN A 433 -58.22 7.20 -28.16
N GLU A 434 -57.62 6.08 -28.02
CA GLU A 434 -57.89 4.84 -28.77
C GLU A 434 -59.10 4.08 -28.20
N HIS A 435 -59.32 4.13 -26.86
CA HIS A 435 -60.27 3.27 -26.18
C HIS A 435 -61.45 4.02 -25.52
N TYR A 436 -61.58 5.36 -25.64
CA TYR A 436 -62.64 6.12 -24.99
C TYR A 436 -64.06 5.69 -25.39
N THR A 437 -64.20 5.02 -26.55
CA THR A 437 -65.47 4.48 -27.08
C THR A 437 -65.91 3.24 -26.32
N ASP A 438 -65.04 2.58 -25.61
CA ASP A 438 -65.38 1.43 -24.78
C ASP A 438 -66.04 1.90 -23.49
N ASN A 439 -67.28 1.44 -23.25
CA ASN A 439 -68.07 1.83 -22.07
C ASN A 439 -67.58 1.16 -20.77
N THR A 440 -66.72 0.12 -20.90
CA THR A 440 -66.14 -0.62 -19.75
C THR A 440 -64.79 -0.03 -19.33
N LEU A 441 -64.20 0.91 -20.09
CA LEU A 441 -62.86 1.49 -19.80
C LEU A 441 -62.81 2.07 -18.39
N CYS A 442 -61.98 1.48 -17.57
CA CYS A 442 -61.80 1.89 -16.17
C CYS A 442 -60.35 2.27 -15.83
N LEU A 443 -60.13 2.87 -14.67
CA LEU A 443 -58.80 3.26 -14.17
C LEU A 443 -57.82 2.08 -14.10
N ASN A 444 -58.32 0.91 -13.74
CA ASN A 444 -57.50 -0.30 -13.61
C ASN A 444 -56.93 -0.75 -14.98
N ASP A 445 -57.75 -0.68 -16.06
CA ASP A 445 -57.32 -1.05 -17.40
C ASP A 445 -56.24 -0.11 -17.90
N ILE A 446 -56.40 1.19 -17.68
CA ILE A 446 -55.41 2.23 -18.06
C ILE A 446 -54.12 2.05 -17.26
N ALA A 447 -54.20 1.76 -15.97
CA ALA A 447 -53.05 1.54 -15.12
C ALA A 447 -52.28 0.27 -15.51
N ALA A 448 -53.03 -0.78 -15.86
CA ALA A 448 -52.45 -2.04 -16.35
C ALA A 448 -51.71 -1.86 -17.67
N SER A 449 -52.30 -1.10 -18.64
CA SER A 449 -51.64 -0.82 -19.93
C SER A 449 -50.34 -0.03 -19.78
N ALA A 450 -50.23 0.74 -18.71
CA ALA A 450 -49.05 1.58 -18.38
C ALA A 450 -48.10 0.90 -17.37
N ASN A 451 -48.37 -0.34 -16.95
CA ASN A 451 -47.61 -1.08 -15.94
C ASN A 451 -47.39 -0.33 -14.61
N VAL A 452 -48.39 0.41 -14.13
CA VAL A 452 -48.33 1.17 -12.88
C VAL A 452 -49.56 0.89 -12.00
N SER A 453 -49.46 1.24 -10.70
CA SER A 453 -50.60 1.12 -9.81
C SER A 453 -51.68 2.18 -10.12
N PRO A 454 -52.97 1.85 -9.99
CA PRO A 454 -54.06 2.81 -10.23
C PRO A 454 -53.98 4.07 -9.36
N ALA A 455 -53.58 3.91 -8.11
CA ALA A 455 -53.40 5.03 -7.17
C ALA A 455 -52.27 5.98 -7.61
N TYR A 456 -51.15 5.43 -8.04
CA TYR A 456 -50.03 6.21 -8.54
C TYR A 456 -50.41 6.96 -9.83
N LEU A 457 -51.01 6.24 -10.79
CA LEU A 457 -51.42 6.84 -12.05
C LEU A 457 -52.40 8.01 -11.84
N SER A 458 -53.39 7.81 -11.00
CA SER A 458 -54.39 8.85 -10.69
C SER A 458 -53.77 10.11 -10.11
N ALA A 459 -52.84 9.96 -9.15
CA ALA A 459 -52.15 11.08 -8.51
C ALA A 459 -51.22 11.81 -9.53
N LEU A 460 -50.47 11.04 -10.32
CA LEU A 460 -49.53 11.56 -11.31
C LEU A 460 -50.24 12.36 -12.43
N PHE A 461 -51.30 11.75 -13.00
CA PHE A 461 -52.07 12.34 -14.09
C PHE A 461 -52.71 13.66 -13.65
N LYS A 462 -53.32 13.66 -12.44
CA LYS A 462 -53.91 14.88 -11.87
C LYS A 462 -52.88 15.97 -11.62
N LYS A 463 -51.66 15.60 -11.17
CA LYS A 463 -50.56 16.54 -10.95
C LYS A 463 -50.07 17.15 -12.27
N ASN A 464 -49.95 16.34 -13.35
CA ASN A 464 -49.39 16.76 -14.63
C ASN A 464 -50.42 17.46 -15.51
N GLN A 465 -51.67 16.96 -15.59
CA GLN A 465 -52.71 17.46 -16.47
C GLN A 465 -53.69 18.42 -15.79
N GLY A 466 -53.59 18.60 -14.45
CA GLY A 466 -54.47 19.46 -13.68
C GLY A 466 -55.90 18.95 -13.48
N ILE A 467 -56.30 17.85 -14.15
CA ILE A 467 -57.64 17.26 -14.10
C ILE A 467 -57.55 15.76 -13.81
N SER A 468 -58.64 15.17 -13.30
CA SER A 468 -58.70 13.74 -13.04
C SER A 468 -58.78 12.93 -14.34
N LEU A 469 -58.29 11.68 -14.34
CA LEU A 469 -58.43 10.73 -15.47
C LEU A 469 -59.90 10.58 -15.91
N SER A 470 -60.82 10.46 -14.97
CA SER A 470 -62.27 10.34 -15.24
C SER A 470 -62.83 11.60 -15.93
N ASP A 471 -62.36 12.81 -15.54
CA ASP A 471 -62.76 14.03 -16.19
C ASP A 471 -62.16 14.16 -17.59
N PHE A 472 -60.94 13.66 -17.79
CA PHE A 472 -60.30 13.62 -19.09
C PHE A 472 -61.04 12.71 -20.07
N ILE A 473 -61.35 11.47 -19.66
CA ILE A 473 -62.15 10.50 -20.47
C ILE A 473 -63.51 11.14 -20.80
N THR A 474 -64.18 11.71 -19.82
CA THR A 474 -65.48 12.39 -20.05
C THR A 474 -65.33 13.55 -21.06
N SER A 475 -64.25 14.35 -20.98
CA SER A 475 -63.97 15.42 -21.94
C SER A 475 -63.79 14.91 -23.34
N GLN A 476 -63.04 13.83 -23.55
CA GLN A 476 -62.82 13.20 -24.88
C GLN A 476 -64.15 12.67 -25.46
N ARG A 477 -64.96 11.98 -24.65
CA ARG A 477 -66.26 11.48 -25.06
C ARG A 477 -67.22 12.62 -25.47
N ILE A 478 -67.27 13.68 -24.71
CA ILE A 478 -68.13 14.85 -25.01
C ILE A 478 -67.63 15.61 -26.24
N SER A 479 -66.34 15.78 -26.43
CA SER A 479 -65.76 16.40 -27.62
C SER A 479 -66.06 15.61 -28.89
N ALA A 480 -65.99 14.25 -28.82
CA ALA A 480 -66.39 13.39 -29.93
C ALA A 480 -67.89 13.48 -30.20
N ALA A 481 -68.70 13.52 -29.16
CA ALA A 481 -70.16 13.66 -29.29
C ALA A 481 -70.57 15.00 -29.93
N ALA A 482 -69.91 16.10 -29.55
CA ALA A 482 -70.16 17.41 -30.16
C ALA A 482 -69.87 17.39 -31.66
N ARG A 483 -68.82 16.72 -32.12
CA ARG A 483 -68.52 16.52 -33.54
C ARG A 483 -69.61 15.71 -34.23
N TYR A 484 -70.07 14.57 -33.66
CA TYR A 484 -71.15 13.77 -34.25
C TYR A 484 -72.47 14.56 -34.32
N LEU A 485 -72.78 15.36 -33.32
CA LEU A 485 -73.99 16.21 -33.29
C LEU A 485 -74.02 17.23 -34.44
N THR A 486 -72.89 17.78 -34.84
CA THR A 486 -72.78 18.79 -35.91
C THR A 486 -72.56 18.21 -37.28
N THR A 487 -71.99 17.01 -37.40
CA THR A 487 -71.61 16.42 -38.70
C THR A 487 -72.48 15.29 -39.17
N THR A 488 -73.42 14.78 -38.32
CA THR A 488 -74.24 13.63 -38.67
C THR A 488 -75.71 13.77 -38.24
N THR A 489 -76.59 13.04 -38.89
CA THR A 489 -78.00 12.93 -38.56
C THR A 489 -78.32 11.80 -37.55
N MET A 490 -77.32 11.22 -36.88
CA MET A 490 -77.48 10.13 -35.92
C MET A 490 -78.38 10.53 -34.77
N SER A 491 -79.15 9.57 -34.23
CA SER A 491 -79.94 9.77 -33.05
C SER A 491 -79.04 9.99 -31.81
N LEU A 492 -79.53 10.65 -30.80
CA LEU A 492 -78.79 10.84 -29.54
C LEU A 492 -78.44 9.54 -28.85
N LYS A 493 -79.24 8.49 -29.06
CA LYS A 493 -78.95 7.15 -28.57
C LYS A 493 -77.75 6.52 -29.29
N GLU A 494 -77.70 6.61 -30.58
CA GLU A 494 -76.55 6.12 -31.37
C GLU A 494 -75.26 6.87 -31.05
N ILE A 495 -75.30 8.21 -30.95
CA ILE A 495 -74.14 9.01 -30.55
C ILE A 495 -73.66 8.63 -29.17
N SER A 496 -74.59 8.46 -28.17
CA SER A 496 -74.20 8.06 -26.84
C SER A 496 -73.42 6.75 -26.82
N LEU A 497 -73.88 5.75 -27.56
CA LEU A 497 -73.23 4.45 -27.66
C LEU A 497 -71.87 4.54 -28.35
N LYS A 498 -71.76 5.31 -29.48
CA LYS A 498 -70.49 5.50 -30.19
C LYS A 498 -69.47 6.26 -29.37
N CYS A 499 -69.88 7.10 -28.44
CA CYS A 499 -69.01 7.84 -27.55
C CYS A 499 -68.72 7.14 -26.21
N GLY A 500 -69.05 5.82 -26.09
CA GLY A 500 -68.69 5.02 -24.92
C GLY A 500 -69.61 5.24 -23.69
N TYR A 501 -70.86 5.68 -23.90
CA TYR A 501 -71.85 5.74 -22.82
C TYR A 501 -72.81 4.58 -22.93
N ALA A 502 -72.94 3.81 -21.87
CA ALA A 502 -73.89 2.71 -21.83
C ALA A 502 -75.36 3.18 -21.80
N ASN A 503 -75.64 4.43 -21.44
CA ASN A 503 -76.98 4.97 -21.29
C ASN A 503 -77.06 6.42 -21.77
N GLN A 504 -78.05 6.73 -22.62
CA GLN A 504 -78.32 8.06 -23.18
C GLN A 504 -78.59 9.13 -22.07
N TYR A 505 -79.18 8.72 -20.96
CA TYR A 505 -79.44 9.67 -19.84
C TYR A 505 -78.15 10.19 -19.24
N TYR A 506 -77.20 9.28 -18.94
CA TYR A 506 -75.86 9.66 -18.44
C TYR A 506 -75.09 10.50 -19.44
N PHE A 507 -75.17 10.18 -20.71
CA PHE A 507 -74.59 10.99 -21.77
C PHE A 507 -75.16 12.41 -21.75
N SER A 508 -76.47 12.60 -21.79
CA SER A 508 -77.11 13.92 -21.82
C SER A 508 -76.81 14.77 -20.59
N THR A 509 -76.73 14.14 -19.43
CA THR A 509 -76.38 14.83 -18.20
C THR A 509 -74.91 15.28 -18.18
N SER A 510 -73.98 14.41 -18.60
CA SER A 510 -72.53 14.71 -18.73
C SER A 510 -72.28 15.81 -19.77
N PHE A 511 -72.99 15.72 -20.91
CA PHE A 511 -72.87 16.70 -21.98
C PHE A 511 -73.35 18.07 -21.52
N LYS A 512 -74.51 18.16 -20.91
CA LYS A 512 -75.03 19.41 -20.35
C LYS A 512 -74.12 20.00 -19.27
N LYS A 513 -73.55 19.14 -18.40
CA LYS A 513 -72.64 19.60 -17.37
C LYS A 513 -71.36 20.20 -17.94
N LYS A 514 -70.87 19.63 -19.06
CA LYS A 514 -69.59 20.06 -19.68
C LYS A 514 -69.78 21.21 -20.68
N MET A 515 -70.85 21.20 -21.48
CA MET A 515 -71.10 22.16 -22.60
C MET A 515 -72.07 23.27 -22.21
N GLY A 516 -72.73 23.20 -21.03
CA GLY A 516 -73.70 24.18 -20.55
C GLY A 516 -75.12 24.01 -21.10
N ILE A 517 -75.31 23.31 -22.27
CA ILE A 517 -76.59 23.10 -22.94
C ILE A 517 -76.80 21.60 -23.24
N THR A 518 -78.03 21.24 -23.51
CA THR A 518 -78.36 19.81 -23.83
C THR A 518 -77.85 19.43 -25.22
N PRO A 519 -77.56 18.11 -25.48
CA PRO A 519 -77.17 17.66 -26.81
C PRO A 519 -78.11 18.06 -27.93
N SER A 520 -79.43 18.06 -27.67
CA SER A 520 -80.46 18.48 -28.65
C SER A 520 -80.31 19.99 -28.96
N ALA A 521 -80.23 20.81 -27.91
CA ALA A 521 -80.04 22.25 -28.11
C ALA A 521 -78.71 22.59 -28.78
N TYR A 522 -77.64 21.84 -28.47
CA TYR A 522 -76.34 22.00 -29.13
C TYR A 522 -76.42 21.69 -30.65
N ARG A 523 -77.11 20.64 -31.03
CA ARG A 523 -77.38 20.32 -32.44
C ARG A 523 -78.13 21.46 -33.13
N GLU A 524 -79.25 21.92 -32.56
CA GLU A 524 -80.08 23.00 -33.15
C GLU A 524 -79.32 24.30 -33.34
N GLN A 525 -78.35 24.62 -32.50
CA GLN A 525 -77.54 25.83 -32.57
C GLN A 525 -76.41 25.76 -33.61
N HIS A 526 -76.02 24.56 -34.04
CA HIS A 526 -74.84 24.36 -34.87
C HIS A 526 -75.11 23.60 -36.16
N THR A 527 -76.37 23.25 -36.46
CA THR A 527 -76.88 22.77 -37.74
C THR A 527 -77.63 23.91 -38.42
#